data_b627ff9aea974d9d9ac87501238647d6
#
_entry.id   b627ff9aea974d9d9ac87501238647d6
#
_cell.length_a   1.000
_cell.length_b   1.000
_cell.length_c   1.000
_cell.angle_alpha   90.00
_cell.angle_beta   90.00
_cell.angle_gamma   90.00
#
_symmetry.space_group_name_H-M   'P 1'
#
loop_
_entity.id
_entity.type
_entity.pdbx_description
1 polymer ?
#
loop_
_entity_poly.entity_id
_entity_poly.type
_entity_poly.pdbx_seq_one_letter_code
_entity_poly.pdbx_strand_id
1 'polypeptide(L)'
;MARILACGAFLKNAACLLDTHVPNAVQWSSQHGDLSDPRACIALEESVQQLLAQVGGPIDAIAHDLHPDFFSTHLALRLAYEHGVSAIAVQHHHAHIAAVLAEHSAHQGNPRPVIGIALDGVGLGTDGMAWGGEVLLVDGAHFERVGHLSPLTLPGGDVAAREPWRMAAAALHACGMAEQIVPRFAPTVGAQAARTIHTMLQRSLNCPQTTAAGRWFDAAAGLLGLSVRQEFEAQAAIALEQAAARYLQSHNLQVHDSDWAVTPNGQIDVRPLLLSTLITPDWHDPAAVDAAAARFHLTLADALSAHAIAQAHVHQVRDVALGGGCFFNRILTQRVVSQLEAAGLNVLQTKNLSCGDAGLALGQAWVALGIDSM
;
A
#
# COMPACT_ATOMS: atom_id res chain seq x y z
N MET A 1 -14.94 16.77 -21.73
CA MET A 1 -15.44 15.38 -21.84
C MET A 1 -14.35 14.59 -22.53
N ALA A 2 -13.93 13.47 -21.94
CA ALA A 2 -12.79 12.71 -22.42
C ALA A 2 -12.98 11.19 -22.24
N ARG A 3 -12.23 10.41 -23.01
CA ARG A 3 -12.14 8.95 -22.97
C ARG A 3 -10.73 8.54 -22.59
N ILE A 4 -10.56 8.00 -21.41
CA ILE A 4 -9.26 7.62 -20.86
C ILE A 4 -9.22 6.10 -20.70
N LEU A 5 -8.27 5.48 -21.37
CA LEU A 5 -7.91 4.07 -21.14
C LEU A 5 -6.87 4.01 -20.01
N ALA A 6 -7.02 3.08 -19.06
CA ALA A 6 -6.01 2.82 -18.04
C ALA A 6 -5.62 1.35 -18.01
N CYS A 7 -4.31 1.08 -18.01
CA CYS A 7 -3.75 -0.27 -18.13
C CYS A 7 -3.56 -1.00 -16.79
N GLY A 8 -3.84 -0.35 -15.64
CA GLY A 8 -3.83 -0.94 -14.32
C GLY A 8 -2.44 -1.22 -13.74
N ALA A 9 -2.42 -1.97 -12.64
CA ALA A 9 -1.24 -2.34 -11.87
C ALA A 9 -0.50 -3.56 -12.44
N PHE A 10 0.57 -3.98 -11.76
CA PHE A 10 1.31 -5.21 -12.08
C PHE A 10 0.68 -6.45 -11.43
N LEU A 11 0.27 -6.34 -10.16
CA LEU A 11 -0.41 -7.42 -9.43
C LEU A 11 -1.93 -7.29 -9.61
N LYS A 12 -2.64 -8.42 -9.64
CA LYS A 12 -4.11 -8.47 -9.75
C LYS A 12 -4.65 -7.54 -10.83
N ASN A 13 -3.93 -7.46 -11.94
CA ASN A 13 -4.16 -6.51 -13.02
C ASN A 13 -5.60 -6.56 -13.55
N ALA A 14 -6.16 -5.38 -13.75
CA ALA A 14 -7.35 -5.12 -14.56
C ALA A 14 -7.18 -3.77 -15.26
N ALA A 15 -7.71 -3.67 -16.48
CA ALA A 15 -7.77 -2.40 -17.23
C ALA A 15 -9.16 -1.80 -17.17
N CYS A 16 -9.28 -0.50 -17.38
CA CYS A 16 -10.58 0.14 -17.55
C CYS A 16 -10.56 1.24 -18.61
N LEU A 17 -11.72 1.51 -19.19
CA LEU A 17 -11.99 2.65 -20.04
C LEU A 17 -13.00 3.57 -19.32
N LEU A 18 -12.59 4.79 -19.03
CA LEU A 18 -13.45 5.85 -18.49
C LEU A 18 -13.94 6.73 -19.65
N ASP A 19 -15.26 6.78 -19.89
CA ASP A 19 -15.86 7.65 -20.90
C ASP A 19 -16.77 8.69 -20.23
N THR A 20 -16.35 9.94 -20.17
CA THR A 20 -17.12 11.03 -19.55
C THR A 20 -18.19 11.64 -20.47
N HIS A 21 -18.33 11.15 -21.72
CA HIS A 21 -19.45 11.52 -22.60
C HIS A 21 -20.75 10.82 -22.17
N VAL A 22 -20.65 9.72 -21.45
CA VAL A 22 -21.78 8.97 -20.90
C VAL A 22 -21.70 9.00 -19.38
N PRO A 23 -22.76 9.40 -18.66
CA PRO A 23 -22.74 9.43 -17.20
C PRO A 23 -22.36 8.06 -16.60
N ASN A 24 -21.36 8.04 -15.73
CA ASN A 24 -20.89 6.85 -15.02
C ASN A 24 -20.41 5.70 -15.92
N ALA A 25 -19.97 5.97 -17.14
CA ALA A 25 -19.51 4.94 -18.04
C ALA A 25 -18.04 4.57 -17.75
N VAL A 26 -17.85 3.61 -16.87
CA VAL A 26 -16.58 2.89 -16.69
C VAL A 26 -16.78 1.48 -17.19
N GLN A 27 -15.99 1.11 -18.20
CA GLN A 27 -15.96 -0.26 -18.72
C GLN A 27 -14.71 -0.94 -18.19
N TRP A 28 -14.88 -2.11 -17.57
CA TRP A 28 -13.79 -2.88 -17.00
C TRP A 28 -13.45 -4.08 -17.87
N SER A 29 -12.17 -4.41 -17.93
CA SER A 29 -11.74 -5.73 -18.38
C SER A 29 -12.06 -6.79 -17.32
N SER A 30 -11.87 -8.07 -17.66
CA SER A 30 -11.67 -9.12 -16.65
C SER A 30 -10.40 -8.86 -15.84
N GLN A 31 -10.27 -9.47 -14.67
CA GLN A 31 -8.99 -9.53 -13.97
C GLN A 31 -8.06 -10.53 -14.65
N HIS A 32 -6.81 -10.10 -14.88
CA HIS A 32 -5.80 -10.91 -15.58
C HIS A 32 -4.87 -11.65 -14.62
N GLY A 33 -4.82 -11.24 -13.34
CA GLY A 33 -3.86 -11.73 -12.36
C GLY A 33 -2.54 -10.95 -12.39
N ASP A 34 -1.44 -11.64 -12.06
CA ASP A 34 -0.14 -10.99 -11.94
C ASP A 34 0.60 -10.98 -13.28
N LEU A 35 1.07 -9.84 -13.71
CA LEU A 35 1.75 -9.66 -15.01
C LEU A 35 3.18 -10.24 -15.05
N SER A 36 3.60 -10.97 -14.02
CA SER A 36 4.74 -11.89 -14.08
C SER A 36 4.42 -13.16 -14.87
N ASP A 37 3.13 -13.52 -15.05
CA ASP A 37 2.70 -14.60 -15.93
C ASP A 37 2.50 -14.08 -17.37
N PRO A 38 3.22 -14.60 -18.36
CA PRO A 38 3.04 -14.20 -19.77
C PRO A 38 1.60 -14.34 -20.28
N ARG A 39 0.82 -15.29 -19.74
CA ARG A 39 -0.60 -15.47 -20.10
C ARG A 39 -1.45 -14.29 -19.61
N ALA A 40 -1.15 -13.74 -18.43
CA ALA A 40 -1.80 -12.54 -17.94
C ALA A 40 -1.48 -11.32 -18.81
N CYS A 41 -0.25 -11.21 -19.31
CA CYS A 41 0.14 -10.16 -20.24
C CYS A 41 -0.65 -10.24 -21.57
N ILE A 42 -0.79 -11.43 -22.13
CA ILE A 42 -1.58 -11.66 -23.37
C ILE A 42 -3.05 -11.31 -23.11
N ALA A 43 -3.63 -11.78 -21.99
CA ALA A 43 -5.01 -11.51 -21.63
C ALA A 43 -5.29 -10.02 -21.42
N LEU A 44 -4.34 -9.27 -20.82
CA LEU A 44 -4.42 -7.81 -20.71
C LEU A 44 -4.46 -7.15 -22.09
N GLU A 45 -3.56 -7.52 -22.99
CA GLU A 45 -3.51 -6.94 -24.33
C GLU A 45 -4.81 -7.20 -25.11
N GLU A 46 -5.33 -8.43 -25.09
CA GLU A 46 -6.60 -8.79 -25.73
C GLU A 46 -7.77 -7.98 -25.12
N SER A 47 -7.84 -7.86 -23.81
CA SER A 47 -8.87 -7.10 -23.13
C SER A 47 -8.83 -5.61 -23.46
N VAL A 48 -7.65 -5.03 -23.53
CA VAL A 48 -7.47 -3.62 -23.92
C VAL A 48 -7.91 -3.40 -25.36
N GLN A 49 -7.60 -4.29 -26.29
CA GLN A 49 -8.09 -4.23 -27.66
C GLN A 49 -9.62 -4.32 -27.73
N GLN A 50 -10.24 -5.16 -26.90
CA GLN A 50 -11.70 -5.25 -26.81
C GLN A 50 -12.33 -3.95 -26.27
N LEU A 51 -11.76 -3.34 -25.23
CA LEU A 51 -12.22 -2.05 -24.71
C LEU A 51 -12.13 -0.96 -25.79
N LEU A 52 -11.03 -0.89 -26.53
CA LEU A 52 -10.83 0.05 -27.63
C LEU A 52 -11.80 -0.18 -28.78
N ALA A 53 -12.15 -1.41 -29.09
CA ALA A 53 -13.11 -1.74 -30.15
C ALA A 53 -14.57 -1.38 -29.77
N GLN A 54 -14.89 -1.32 -28.46
CA GLN A 54 -16.23 -0.99 -27.96
C GLN A 54 -16.45 0.51 -27.80
N VAL A 55 -15.37 1.31 -27.80
CA VAL A 55 -15.48 2.75 -27.62
C VAL A 55 -16.03 3.40 -28.89
N GLY A 56 -17.03 4.26 -28.74
CA GLY A 56 -17.74 4.93 -29.85
C GLY A 56 -17.01 6.11 -30.47
N GLY A 57 -15.67 6.21 -30.35
CA GLY A 57 -14.86 7.29 -30.89
C GLY A 57 -13.39 7.21 -30.45
N PRO A 58 -12.57 8.22 -30.77
CA PRO A 58 -11.17 8.23 -30.36
C PRO A 58 -11.03 8.30 -28.84
N ILE A 59 -9.95 7.72 -28.34
CA ILE A 59 -9.50 7.95 -26.94
C ILE A 59 -8.66 9.22 -26.89
N ASP A 60 -8.61 9.87 -25.73
CA ASP A 60 -7.89 11.15 -25.53
C ASP A 60 -6.54 10.93 -24.87
N ALA A 61 -6.43 9.94 -23.95
CA ALA A 61 -5.18 9.59 -23.30
C ALA A 61 -5.17 8.12 -22.84
N ILE A 62 -3.97 7.61 -22.53
CA ILE A 62 -3.77 6.28 -21.91
C ILE A 62 -2.99 6.45 -20.62
N ALA A 63 -3.56 6.01 -19.50
CA ALA A 63 -2.94 6.05 -18.19
C ALA A 63 -2.25 4.72 -17.84
N HIS A 64 -1.14 4.79 -17.12
CA HIS A 64 -0.37 3.64 -16.64
C HIS A 64 0.31 3.92 -15.31
N ASP A 65 0.87 2.89 -14.67
CA ASP A 65 1.66 3.04 -13.46
C ASP A 65 2.97 3.82 -13.72
N LEU A 66 3.49 4.45 -12.68
CA LEU A 66 4.76 5.18 -12.74
C LEU A 66 5.96 4.25 -13.02
N HIS A 67 5.84 2.94 -12.68
CA HIS A 67 6.96 2.00 -12.82
C HIS A 67 7.29 1.74 -14.30
N PRO A 68 8.53 2.04 -14.76
CA PRO A 68 8.88 2.00 -16.18
C PRO A 68 8.91 0.59 -16.76
N ASP A 69 9.22 -0.42 -15.95
CA ASP A 69 9.47 -1.79 -16.42
C ASP A 69 8.21 -2.68 -16.39
N PHE A 70 7.05 -2.16 -16.00
CA PHE A 70 5.83 -2.96 -16.01
C PHE A 70 5.34 -3.22 -17.44
N PHE A 71 4.87 -4.43 -17.70
CA PHE A 71 4.25 -4.77 -18.97
C PHE A 71 3.09 -3.82 -19.31
N SER A 72 2.24 -3.49 -18.32
CA SER A 72 1.14 -2.52 -18.50
C SER A 72 1.63 -1.13 -18.91
N THR A 73 2.79 -0.68 -18.42
CA THR A 73 3.42 0.57 -18.83
C THR A 73 3.91 0.49 -20.30
N HIS A 74 4.61 -0.57 -20.65
CA HIS A 74 5.07 -0.76 -22.04
C HIS A 74 3.90 -0.85 -23.03
N LEU A 75 2.83 -1.56 -22.65
CA LEU A 75 1.61 -1.65 -23.45
C LEU A 75 0.96 -0.26 -23.64
N ALA A 76 0.83 0.52 -22.56
CA ALA A 76 0.27 1.86 -22.62
C ALA A 76 1.06 2.80 -23.52
N LEU A 77 2.40 2.80 -23.41
CA LEU A 77 3.28 3.62 -24.22
C LEU A 77 3.17 3.27 -25.72
N ARG A 78 3.13 1.96 -26.05
CA ARG A 78 2.96 1.48 -27.43
C ARG A 78 1.62 1.92 -28.00
N LEU A 79 0.53 1.70 -27.28
CA LEU A 79 -0.81 2.06 -27.73
C LEU A 79 -0.99 3.57 -27.85
N ALA A 80 -0.42 4.36 -26.95
CA ALA A 80 -0.45 5.82 -27.04
C ALA A 80 0.22 6.32 -28.32
N TYR A 81 1.37 5.72 -28.68
CA TYR A 81 2.05 6.00 -29.94
C TYR A 81 1.19 5.61 -31.16
N GLU A 82 0.59 4.41 -31.15
CA GLU A 82 -0.26 3.90 -32.26
C GLU A 82 -1.52 4.78 -32.47
N HIS A 83 -2.13 5.28 -31.38
CA HIS A 83 -3.32 6.12 -31.44
C HIS A 83 -3.03 7.63 -31.55
N GLY A 84 -1.75 8.04 -31.43
CA GLY A 84 -1.36 9.46 -31.49
C GLY A 84 -1.85 10.29 -30.30
N VAL A 85 -1.95 9.67 -29.11
CA VAL A 85 -2.41 10.30 -27.88
C VAL A 85 -1.33 10.30 -26.80
N SER A 86 -1.54 11.05 -25.69
CA SER A 86 -0.61 11.07 -24.57
C SER A 86 -0.67 9.79 -23.74
N ALA A 87 0.51 9.29 -23.34
CA ALA A 87 0.63 8.32 -22.24
C ALA A 87 0.88 9.08 -20.93
N ILE A 88 0.08 8.80 -19.91
CA ILE A 88 0.10 9.52 -18.63
C ILE A 88 0.53 8.56 -17.54
N ALA A 89 1.73 8.78 -16.99
CA ALA A 89 2.23 8.03 -15.85
C ALA A 89 1.58 8.54 -14.55
N VAL A 90 0.97 7.63 -13.79
CA VAL A 90 0.30 7.95 -12.53
C VAL A 90 0.99 7.25 -11.38
N GLN A 91 1.32 8.01 -10.32
CA GLN A 91 1.92 7.44 -9.13
C GLN A 91 0.94 6.47 -8.45
N HIS A 92 1.43 5.29 -8.08
CA HIS A 92 0.65 4.14 -7.61
C HIS A 92 -0.28 4.47 -6.44
N HIS A 93 0.24 5.09 -5.39
CA HIS A 93 -0.54 5.42 -4.18
C HIS A 93 -1.52 6.57 -4.40
N HIS A 94 -1.17 7.52 -5.28
CA HIS A 94 -2.12 8.53 -5.76
C HIS A 94 -3.28 7.86 -6.50
N ALA A 95 -2.99 6.87 -7.36
CA ALA A 95 -4.04 6.13 -8.05
C ALA A 95 -4.96 5.36 -7.08
N HIS A 96 -4.44 4.77 -6.00
CA HIS A 96 -5.29 4.16 -4.96
C HIS A 96 -6.26 5.16 -4.35
N ILE A 97 -5.80 6.34 -3.96
CA ILE A 97 -6.67 7.38 -3.39
C ILE A 97 -7.64 7.90 -4.45
N ALA A 98 -7.17 8.13 -5.66
CA ALA A 98 -8.01 8.60 -6.78
C ALA A 98 -9.11 7.59 -7.14
N ALA A 99 -8.88 6.28 -7.01
CA ALA A 99 -9.92 5.26 -7.22
C ALA A 99 -11.07 5.39 -6.20
N VAL A 100 -10.75 5.66 -4.93
CA VAL A 100 -11.76 5.96 -3.91
C VAL A 100 -12.55 7.23 -4.29
N LEU A 101 -11.85 8.29 -4.66
CA LEU A 101 -12.48 9.57 -5.03
C LEU A 101 -13.39 9.42 -6.26
N ALA A 102 -12.98 8.65 -7.25
CA ALA A 102 -13.77 8.39 -8.46
C ALA A 102 -15.13 7.76 -8.14
N GLU A 103 -15.18 6.78 -7.21
CA GLU A 103 -16.45 6.17 -6.77
C GLU A 103 -17.36 7.16 -6.00
N HIS A 104 -16.76 8.13 -5.30
CA HIS A 104 -17.52 9.12 -4.51
C HIS A 104 -17.91 10.37 -5.34
N SER A 105 -17.13 10.75 -6.35
CA SER A 105 -17.36 11.95 -7.15
C SER A 105 -18.54 11.84 -8.12
N ALA A 106 -18.95 10.64 -8.48
CA ALA A 106 -20.17 10.42 -9.26
C ALA A 106 -21.43 11.02 -8.60
N HIS A 107 -21.35 11.38 -7.31
CA HIS A 107 -22.46 11.90 -6.51
C HIS A 107 -22.22 13.30 -5.91
N GLN A 108 -21.03 13.88 -6.06
CA GLN A 108 -20.67 15.15 -5.41
C GLN A 108 -19.91 16.05 -6.40
N GLY A 109 -20.34 17.30 -6.57
CA GLY A 109 -19.73 18.31 -7.44
C GLY A 109 -18.19 18.41 -7.42
N ASN A 110 -17.59 19.57 -7.70
CA ASN A 110 -16.15 19.75 -7.86
C ASN A 110 -15.31 18.99 -6.79
N PRO A 111 -14.29 18.24 -7.21
CA PRO A 111 -13.40 17.56 -6.28
C PRO A 111 -12.77 18.59 -5.32
N ARG A 112 -12.73 18.23 -4.03
CA ARG A 112 -12.07 19.01 -2.98
C ARG A 112 -10.82 18.28 -2.56
N PRO A 113 -9.80 18.99 -2.05
CA PRO A 113 -8.64 18.33 -1.45
C PRO A 113 -9.04 17.35 -0.35
N VAL A 114 -8.37 16.20 -0.30
CA VAL A 114 -8.57 15.16 0.71
C VAL A 114 -7.23 14.72 1.30
N ILE A 115 -7.24 14.24 2.53
CA ILE A 115 -6.11 13.46 3.04
C ILE A 115 -6.30 12.01 2.60
N GLY A 116 -5.31 11.44 1.92
CA GLY A 116 -5.27 10.03 1.55
C GLY A 116 -4.35 9.26 2.47
N ILE A 117 -4.83 8.16 3.06
CA ILE A 117 -3.97 7.16 3.69
C ILE A 117 -3.85 6.01 2.70
N ALA A 118 -2.67 5.84 2.11
CA ALA A 118 -2.39 4.82 1.10
C ALA A 118 -1.46 3.76 1.67
N LEU A 119 -1.99 2.56 1.97
CA LEU A 119 -1.25 1.48 2.62
C LEU A 119 -1.19 0.24 1.74
N ASP A 120 0.02 -0.10 1.31
CA ASP A 120 0.21 -1.18 0.35
C ASP A 120 1.51 -1.97 0.59
N GLY A 121 1.67 -3.03 -0.22
CA GLY A 121 2.86 -3.87 -0.24
C GLY A 121 4.08 -3.19 -0.85
N VAL A 122 3.91 -2.51 -1.97
CA VAL A 122 4.94 -1.74 -2.68
C VAL A 122 4.34 -0.97 -3.85
N GLY A 123 4.86 0.22 -4.13
CA GLY A 123 4.69 0.99 -5.35
C GLY A 123 5.88 1.92 -5.55
N LEU A 124 6.16 2.31 -6.78
CA LEU A 124 7.27 3.22 -7.08
C LEU A 124 6.92 4.64 -6.64
N GLY A 125 7.75 5.21 -5.76
CA GLY A 125 7.67 6.60 -5.36
C GLY A 125 8.23 7.55 -6.41
N THR A 126 7.83 8.81 -6.35
CA THR A 126 8.37 9.88 -7.23
C THR A 126 9.85 10.19 -6.95
N ASP A 127 10.36 9.74 -5.82
CA ASP A 127 11.76 9.82 -5.40
C ASP A 127 12.57 8.57 -5.79
N GLY A 128 11.94 7.60 -6.48
CA GLY A 128 12.54 6.33 -6.86
C GLY A 128 12.60 5.29 -5.73
N MET A 129 12.06 5.59 -4.55
CA MET A 129 11.99 4.65 -3.43
C MET A 129 10.76 3.75 -3.54
N ALA A 130 10.80 2.61 -2.84
CA ALA A 130 9.65 1.74 -2.66
C ALA A 130 8.72 2.32 -1.58
N TRP A 131 7.58 2.87 -1.99
CA TRP A 131 6.53 3.41 -1.12
C TRP A 131 5.48 2.34 -0.78
N GLY A 132 4.57 2.69 0.17
CA GLY A 132 3.40 1.87 0.53
C GLY A 132 2.90 2.08 1.96
N GLY A 133 3.36 3.13 2.64
CA GLY A 133 2.86 3.53 3.95
C GLY A 133 2.72 5.05 4.02
N GLU A 134 1.88 5.63 3.15
CA GLU A 134 1.91 7.04 2.81
C GLU A 134 0.67 7.79 3.32
N VAL A 135 0.88 9.03 3.74
CA VAL A 135 -0.17 10.01 3.96
C VAL A 135 0.00 11.10 2.91
N LEU A 136 -1.01 11.27 2.06
CA LEU A 136 -0.99 12.18 0.92
C LEU A 136 -2.04 13.27 1.10
N LEU A 137 -1.73 14.49 0.73
CA LEU A 137 -2.72 15.51 0.41
C LEU A 137 -3.00 15.39 -1.09
N VAL A 138 -4.24 15.07 -1.46
CA VAL A 138 -4.62 14.87 -2.86
C VAL A 138 -5.63 15.95 -3.28
N ASP A 139 -5.34 16.64 -4.38
CA ASP A 139 -6.21 17.63 -5.01
C ASP A 139 -6.31 17.35 -6.52
N GLY A 140 -7.30 16.55 -6.89
CA GLY A 140 -7.50 16.10 -8.26
C GLY A 140 -6.30 15.33 -8.82
N ALA A 141 -5.67 15.90 -9.85
CA ALA A 141 -4.49 15.31 -10.51
C ALA A 141 -3.17 15.55 -9.76
N HIS A 142 -3.18 16.35 -8.70
CA HIS A 142 -2.01 16.68 -7.91
C HIS A 142 -2.03 15.99 -6.55
N PHE A 143 -0.86 15.69 -6.04
CA PHE A 143 -0.71 15.23 -4.67
C PHE A 143 0.59 15.75 -4.05
N GLU A 144 0.59 15.82 -2.73
CA GLU A 144 1.78 16.08 -1.90
C GLU A 144 1.91 14.97 -0.87
N ARG A 145 3.13 14.47 -0.66
CA ARG A 145 3.44 13.51 0.38
C ARG A 145 3.61 14.23 1.71
N VAL A 146 2.57 14.24 2.55
CA VAL A 146 2.54 14.96 3.84
C VAL A 146 2.94 14.09 5.02
N GLY A 147 3.15 12.78 4.80
CA GLY A 147 3.66 11.86 5.80
C GLY A 147 3.90 10.46 5.24
N HIS A 148 4.67 9.67 6.00
CA HIS A 148 4.95 8.28 5.64
C HIS A 148 5.46 7.49 6.85
N LEU A 149 5.32 6.16 6.80
CA LEU A 149 5.95 5.27 7.79
C LEU A 149 7.48 5.39 7.73
N SER A 150 8.12 5.22 8.87
CA SER A 150 9.59 5.13 8.93
C SER A 150 10.10 4.06 7.96
N PRO A 151 11.17 4.33 7.21
CA PRO A 151 11.68 3.37 6.26
C PRO A 151 12.27 2.15 6.98
N LEU A 152 12.00 0.97 6.41
CA LEU A 152 12.68 -0.28 6.72
C LEU A 152 13.61 -0.66 5.58
N THR A 153 14.66 -1.37 5.91
CA THR A 153 15.61 -1.91 4.95
C THR A 153 15.10 -3.24 4.38
N LEU A 154 15.24 -3.46 3.06
CA LEU A 154 14.88 -4.70 2.36
C LEU A 154 16.14 -5.55 2.11
N PRO A 155 16.59 -6.42 3.03
CA PRO A 155 17.81 -7.19 2.82
C PRO A 155 17.63 -8.26 1.75
N GLY A 156 18.20 -8.00 0.56
CA GLY A 156 18.02 -8.79 -0.66
C GLY A 156 16.92 -8.30 -1.59
N GLY A 157 16.42 -7.07 -1.42
CA GLY A 157 15.38 -6.51 -2.26
C GLY A 157 14.07 -7.30 -2.17
N ASP A 158 13.45 -7.64 -3.32
CA ASP A 158 12.14 -8.31 -3.39
C ASP A 158 12.07 -9.67 -2.68
N VAL A 159 13.20 -10.32 -2.45
CA VAL A 159 13.22 -11.56 -1.65
C VAL A 159 12.76 -11.31 -0.21
N ALA A 160 13.04 -10.12 0.34
CA ALA A 160 12.62 -9.75 1.69
C ALA A 160 11.09 -9.73 1.84
N ALA A 161 10.36 -9.37 0.78
CA ALA A 161 8.89 -9.39 0.77
C ALA A 161 8.29 -10.82 0.83
N ARG A 162 9.07 -11.84 0.42
CA ARG A 162 8.67 -13.26 0.48
C ARG A 162 9.21 -13.99 1.71
N GLU A 163 10.15 -13.38 2.43
CA GLU A 163 10.78 -13.95 3.59
C GLU A 163 10.65 -13.03 4.81
N PRO A 164 9.49 -13.02 5.52
CA PRO A 164 9.20 -12.14 6.67
C PRO A 164 10.30 -12.12 7.74
N TRP A 165 11.03 -13.22 7.94
CA TRP A 165 12.16 -13.26 8.85
C TRP A 165 13.26 -12.24 8.49
N ARG A 166 13.44 -11.91 7.20
CA ARG A 166 14.40 -10.88 6.76
C ARG A 166 13.92 -9.49 7.16
N MET A 167 12.61 -9.23 7.05
CA MET A 167 12.02 -7.98 7.52
C MET A 167 12.10 -7.86 9.03
N ALA A 168 11.91 -8.96 9.76
CA ALA A 168 12.14 -9.02 11.20
C ALA A 168 13.61 -8.73 11.58
N ALA A 169 14.56 -9.27 10.82
CA ALA A 169 15.99 -8.97 11.00
C ALA A 169 16.30 -7.48 10.71
N ALA A 170 15.68 -6.89 9.67
CA ALA A 170 15.79 -5.46 9.36
C ALA A 170 15.22 -4.58 10.48
N ALA A 171 14.08 -4.97 11.07
CA ALA A 171 13.48 -4.30 12.22
C ALA A 171 14.38 -4.34 13.46
N LEU A 172 14.97 -5.50 13.79
CA LEU A 172 15.99 -5.62 14.86
C LEU A 172 17.19 -4.71 14.61
N HIS A 173 17.69 -4.67 13.38
CA HIS A 173 18.79 -3.78 13.01
C HIS A 173 18.43 -2.31 13.18
N ALA A 174 17.24 -1.90 12.72
CA ALA A 174 16.73 -0.52 12.83
C ALA A 174 16.52 -0.09 14.29
N CYS A 175 16.27 -1.05 15.20
CA CYS A 175 16.15 -0.82 16.64
C CYS A 175 17.50 -0.92 17.40
N GLY A 176 18.65 -1.06 16.71
CA GLY A 176 19.95 -1.18 17.34
C GLY A 176 20.22 -2.53 18.00
N MET A 177 19.46 -3.58 17.65
CA MET A 177 19.52 -4.93 18.23
C MET A 177 20.04 -5.97 17.23
N ALA A 178 20.94 -5.56 16.34
CA ALA A 178 21.48 -6.40 15.26
C ALA A 178 22.14 -7.69 15.77
N GLU A 179 22.71 -7.67 16.98
CA GLU A 179 23.32 -8.84 17.64
C GLU A 179 22.32 -9.98 17.90
N GLN A 180 21.03 -9.69 17.97
CA GLN A 180 19.98 -10.70 18.16
C GLN A 180 19.60 -11.43 16.87
N ILE A 181 19.97 -10.93 15.69
CA ILE A 181 19.58 -11.51 14.41
C ILE A 181 20.02 -12.98 14.31
N VAL A 182 21.30 -13.25 14.55
CA VAL A 182 21.83 -14.61 14.40
C VAL A 182 21.27 -15.57 15.46
N PRO A 183 21.29 -15.26 16.77
CA PRO A 183 20.69 -16.14 17.77
C PRO A 183 19.22 -16.45 17.52
N ARG A 184 18.44 -15.44 17.08
CA ARG A 184 16.99 -15.56 16.91
C ARG A 184 16.61 -16.40 15.69
N PHE A 185 17.27 -16.17 14.56
CA PHE A 185 16.84 -16.78 13.29
C PHE A 185 17.65 -18.02 12.88
N ALA A 186 18.87 -18.22 13.40
CA ALA A 186 19.70 -19.39 13.06
C ALA A 186 19.00 -20.75 13.30
N PRO A 187 18.20 -20.93 14.37
CA PRO A 187 17.49 -22.19 14.59
C PRO A 187 16.48 -22.53 13.47
N THR A 188 15.89 -21.50 12.83
CA THR A 188 14.81 -21.68 11.85
C THR A 188 15.32 -21.66 10.41
N VAL A 189 16.23 -20.73 10.07
CA VAL A 189 16.70 -20.52 8.69
C VAL A 189 18.12 -21.02 8.44
N GLY A 190 18.79 -21.50 9.48
CA GLY A 190 20.19 -21.92 9.44
C GLY A 190 21.17 -20.77 9.74
N ALA A 191 22.27 -21.11 10.42
CA ALA A 191 23.25 -20.13 10.89
C ALA A 191 23.92 -19.33 9.75
N GLN A 192 24.12 -19.94 8.58
CA GLN A 192 24.73 -19.26 7.44
C GLN A 192 23.80 -18.18 6.87
N ALA A 193 22.51 -18.48 6.66
CA ALA A 193 21.54 -17.51 6.16
C ALA A 193 21.40 -16.33 7.13
N ALA A 194 21.26 -16.60 8.44
CA ALA A 194 21.16 -15.56 9.46
C ALA A 194 22.39 -14.64 9.49
N ARG A 195 23.62 -15.21 9.43
CA ARG A 195 24.86 -14.42 9.34
C ARG A 195 24.95 -13.60 8.06
N THR A 196 24.51 -14.15 6.93
CA THR A 196 24.50 -13.42 5.66
C THR A 196 23.62 -12.17 5.75
N ILE A 197 22.38 -12.30 6.23
CA ILE A 197 21.47 -11.16 6.39
C ILE A 197 22.01 -10.14 7.40
N HIS A 198 22.56 -10.61 8.53
CA HIS A 198 23.21 -9.71 9.49
C HIS A 198 24.33 -8.89 8.84
N THR A 199 25.22 -9.54 8.05
CA THR A 199 26.31 -8.86 7.34
C THR A 199 25.80 -7.91 6.27
N MET A 200 24.76 -8.28 5.51
CA MET A 200 24.13 -7.41 4.50
C MET A 200 23.61 -6.13 5.13
N LEU A 201 22.87 -6.23 6.24
CA LEU A 201 22.34 -5.10 6.98
C LEU A 201 23.46 -4.20 7.54
N GLN A 202 24.47 -4.78 8.20
CA GLN A 202 25.61 -4.03 8.73
C GLN A 202 26.40 -3.25 7.66
N ARG A 203 26.50 -3.80 6.44
CA ARG A 203 27.26 -3.23 5.34
C ARG A 203 26.39 -2.50 4.30
N SER A 204 25.09 -2.44 4.50
CA SER A 204 24.11 -1.90 3.56
C SER A 204 24.24 -2.52 2.14
N LEU A 205 24.53 -3.82 2.05
CA LEU A 205 24.73 -4.52 0.78
C LEU A 205 23.40 -5.07 0.24
N ASN A 206 22.98 -4.59 -0.93
CA ASN A 206 21.69 -4.95 -1.53
C ASN A 206 20.53 -4.81 -0.53
N CYS A 207 20.43 -3.63 0.07
CA CYS A 207 19.50 -3.29 1.13
C CYS A 207 18.76 -1.99 0.81
N PRO A 208 17.94 -1.93 -0.26
CA PRO A 208 17.13 -0.74 -0.55
C PRO A 208 16.17 -0.43 0.61
N GLN A 209 15.72 0.82 0.68
CA GLN A 209 14.77 1.29 1.70
C GLN A 209 13.34 1.23 1.17
N THR A 210 12.39 1.03 2.09
CA THR A 210 10.96 1.05 1.79
C THR A 210 10.15 1.65 2.94
N THR A 211 9.11 2.40 2.61
CA THR A 211 8.11 2.88 3.58
C THR A 211 6.85 2.01 3.60
N ALA A 212 6.81 0.93 2.81
CA ALA A 212 5.65 0.08 2.61
C ALA A 212 5.10 -0.52 3.91
N ALA A 213 3.79 -0.32 4.15
CA ALA A 213 3.08 -0.87 5.31
C ALA A 213 3.13 -2.40 5.34
N GLY A 214 3.00 -3.07 4.18
CA GLY A 214 3.12 -4.52 4.07
C GLY A 214 4.44 -5.05 4.64
N ARG A 215 5.52 -4.32 4.52
CA ARG A 215 6.85 -4.70 5.09
C ARG A 215 6.90 -4.56 6.60
N TRP A 216 6.13 -3.64 7.19
CA TRP A 216 5.95 -3.55 8.63
C TRP A 216 5.14 -4.74 9.18
N PHE A 217 4.08 -5.18 8.46
CA PHE A 217 3.35 -6.40 8.77
C PHE A 217 4.24 -7.64 8.71
N ASP A 218 5.07 -7.77 7.67
CA ASP A 218 6.03 -8.87 7.55
C ASP A 218 7.05 -8.86 8.69
N ALA A 219 7.57 -7.68 9.05
CA ALA A 219 8.50 -7.53 10.17
C ALA A 219 7.87 -7.99 11.50
N ALA A 220 6.64 -7.56 11.77
CA ALA A 220 5.91 -7.93 12.97
C ALA A 220 5.62 -9.45 13.02
N ALA A 221 5.12 -10.03 11.93
CA ALA A 221 4.85 -11.46 11.85
C ALA A 221 6.12 -12.30 12.00
N GLY A 222 7.23 -11.86 11.40
CA GLY A 222 8.53 -12.53 11.52
C GLY A 222 9.14 -12.42 12.93
N LEU A 223 8.99 -11.26 13.60
CA LEU A 223 9.39 -11.07 15.01
C LEU A 223 8.59 -11.94 15.96
N LEU A 224 7.31 -12.16 15.72
CA LEU A 224 6.44 -13.00 16.53
C LEU A 224 6.50 -14.49 16.16
N GLY A 225 7.36 -14.86 15.20
CA GLY A 225 7.50 -16.26 14.77
C GLY A 225 6.30 -16.82 14.00
N LEU A 226 5.36 -15.97 13.57
CA LEU A 226 4.15 -16.38 12.86
C LEU A 226 4.40 -16.75 11.40
N SER A 227 5.43 -16.19 10.77
CA SER A 227 5.79 -16.49 9.39
C SER A 227 7.28 -16.33 9.15
N VAL A 228 7.89 -17.34 8.53
CA VAL A 228 9.31 -17.33 8.11
C VAL A 228 9.41 -17.05 6.63
N ARG A 229 8.58 -17.72 5.82
CA ARG A 229 8.46 -17.59 4.36
C ARG A 229 7.00 -17.58 3.96
N GLN A 230 6.70 -16.83 2.93
CA GLN A 230 5.36 -16.72 2.36
C GLN A 230 5.25 -17.58 1.10
N GLU A 231 4.21 -18.40 1.02
CA GLU A 231 3.84 -19.20 -0.15
C GLU A 231 2.91 -18.43 -1.09
N PHE A 232 2.19 -17.44 -0.54
CA PHE A 232 1.30 -16.55 -1.27
C PHE A 232 1.34 -15.13 -0.66
N GLU A 233 0.88 -14.16 -1.43
CA GLU A 233 0.87 -12.75 -1.04
C GLU A 233 0.12 -12.51 0.27
N ALA A 234 0.67 -11.66 1.15
CA ALA A 234 0.11 -11.24 2.43
C ALA A 234 -0.12 -12.36 3.47
N GLN A 235 0.41 -13.57 3.27
CA GLN A 235 0.25 -14.69 4.21
C GLN A 235 0.67 -14.31 5.64
N ALA A 236 1.78 -13.59 5.79
CA ALA A 236 2.28 -13.13 7.08
C ALA A 236 1.33 -12.12 7.75
N ALA A 237 0.79 -11.17 6.98
CA ALA A 237 -0.18 -10.19 7.47
C ALA A 237 -1.49 -10.85 7.89
N ILE A 238 -1.97 -11.84 7.15
CA ILE A 238 -3.17 -12.63 7.49
C ILE A 238 -2.95 -13.40 8.79
N ALA A 239 -1.80 -14.06 8.96
CA ALA A 239 -1.49 -14.79 10.19
C ALA A 239 -1.41 -13.84 11.40
N LEU A 240 -0.85 -12.65 11.21
CA LEU A 240 -0.76 -11.62 12.25
C LEU A 240 -2.15 -11.07 12.62
N GLU A 241 -3.02 -10.83 11.64
CA GLU A 241 -4.41 -10.40 11.87
C GLU A 241 -5.20 -11.47 12.63
N GLN A 242 -5.06 -12.74 12.26
CA GLN A 242 -5.72 -13.85 12.97
C GLN A 242 -5.27 -13.95 14.43
N ALA A 243 -3.98 -13.78 14.71
CA ALA A 243 -3.45 -13.72 16.07
C ALA A 243 -4.05 -12.55 16.87
N ALA A 244 -4.06 -11.35 16.28
CA ALA A 244 -4.67 -10.17 16.88
C ALA A 244 -6.17 -10.36 17.14
N ALA A 245 -6.90 -10.96 16.20
CA ALA A 245 -8.32 -11.22 16.33
C ALA A 245 -8.63 -12.15 17.51
N ARG A 246 -7.83 -13.21 17.71
CA ARG A 246 -8.04 -14.12 18.88
C ARG A 246 -7.94 -13.37 20.19
N TYR A 247 -6.96 -12.46 20.34
CA TYR A 247 -6.83 -11.67 21.56
C TYR A 247 -8.01 -10.71 21.77
N LEU A 248 -8.38 -9.99 20.70
CA LEU A 248 -9.41 -8.94 20.76
C LEU A 248 -10.85 -9.47 20.93
N GLN A 249 -11.10 -10.78 20.74
CA GLN A 249 -12.40 -11.38 21.03
C GLN A 249 -12.80 -11.32 22.50
N SER A 250 -11.84 -11.32 23.41
CA SER A 250 -12.08 -11.38 24.85
C SER A 250 -11.37 -10.31 25.66
N HIS A 251 -10.53 -9.49 25.04
CA HIS A 251 -9.74 -8.48 25.72
C HIS A 251 -9.86 -7.12 25.02
N ASN A 252 -9.96 -6.07 25.82
CA ASN A 252 -9.73 -4.70 25.36
C ASN A 252 -8.27 -4.32 25.58
N LEU A 253 -7.66 -3.73 24.58
CA LEU A 253 -6.28 -3.27 24.65
C LEU A 253 -6.21 -1.76 24.45
N GLN A 254 -5.51 -1.10 25.36
CA GLN A 254 -5.18 0.32 25.24
C GLN A 254 -3.81 0.47 24.61
N VAL A 255 -3.72 1.37 23.63
CA VAL A 255 -2.48 1.80 23.02
C VAL A 255 -1.86 2.91 23.84
N HIS A 256 -0.54 2.95 23.92
CA HIS A 256 0.19 4.02 24.58
C HIS A 256 0.80 4.97 23.55
N ASP A 257 0.66 6.28 23.76
CA ASP A 257 1.24 7.30 22.88
C ASP A 257 2.78 7.22 22.79
N SER A 258 3.43 6.54 23.74
CA SER A 258 4.86 6.28 23.72
C SER A 258 5.29 5.17 22.74
N ASP A 259 4.35 4.42 22.17
CA ASP A 259 4.65 3.32 21.23
C ASP A 259 4.94 3.82 19.81
N TRP A 260 4.75 5.10 19.52
CA TRP A 260 5.03 5.73 18.25
C TRP A 260 5.42 7.21 18.41
N ALA A 261 5.98 7.80 17.35
CA ALA A 261 6.29 9.21 17.28
C ALA A 261 6.14 9.73 15.84
N VAL A 262 5.91 11.03 15.67
CA VAL A 262 5.96 11.70 14.36
C VAL A 262 7.07 12.72 14.40
N THR A 263 7.95 12.66 13.40
CA THR A 263 9.03 13.64 13.24
C THR A 263 8.51 14.92 12.58
N PRO A 264 9.22 16.05 12.68
CA PRO A 264 8.80 17.32 12.06
C PRO A 264 8.60 17.25 10.54
N ASN A 265 9.25 16.31 9.86
CA ASN A 265 9.11 16.08 8.42
C ASN A 265 8.04 15.03 8.05
N GLY A 266 7.14 14.70 8.98
CA GLY A 266 6.01 13.81 8.71
C GLY A 266 6.32 12.31 8.73
N GLN A 267 7.51 11.89 9.18
CA GLN A 267 7.84 10.48 9.32
C GLN A 267 7.17 9.89 10.56
N ILE A 268 6.33 8.88 10.37
CA ILE A 268 5.62 8.15 11.42
C ILE A 268 6.52 6.99 11.89
N ASP A 269 7.08 7.11 13.06
CA ASP A 269 8.01 6.13 13.63
C ASP A 269 7.31 5.19 14.60
N VAL A 270 7.18 3.93 14.23
CA VAL A 270 6.60 2.85 15.06
C VAL A 270 7.67 1.90 15.63
N ARG A 271 8.96 2.27 15.56
CA ARG A 271 10.04 1.47 16.19
C ARG A 271 9.92 1.35 17.71
N PRO A 272 9.40 2.35 18.46
CA PRO A 272 9.14 2.18 19.89
C PRO A 272 8.20 1.01 20.17
N LEU A 273 7.17 0.79 19.36
CA LEU A 273 6.29 -0.39 19.45
C LEU A 273 7.05 -1.70 19.29
N LEU A 274 8.00 -1.79 18.36
CA LEU A 274 8.82 -3.00 18.19
C LEU A 274 9.59 -3.31 19.47
N LEU A 275 10.21 -2.29 20.07
CA LEU A 275 11.02 -2.44 21.30
C LEU A 275 10.16 -2.82 22.51
N SER A 276 9.00 -2.18 22.66
CA SER A 276 8.16 -2.38 23.85
C SER A 276 7.37 -3.70 23.82
N THR A 277 7.09 -4.24 22.62
CA THR A 277 6.04 -5.25 22.50
C THR A 277 6.45 -6.46 21.66
N LEU A 278 7.17 -6.29 20.54
CA LEU A 278 7.38 -7.37 19.58
C LEU A 278 8.71 -8.11 19.77
N ILE A 279 9.69 -7.49 20.41
CA ILE A 279 11.03 -8.08 20.61
C ILE A 279 11.09 -8.86 21.93
N THR A 280 10.34 -8.43 22.95
CA THR A 280 10.39 -8.94 24.30
C THR A 280 9.47 -10.12 24.66
N PRO A 281 8.32 -10.37 23.96
CA PRO A 281 7.45 -11.45 24.37
C PRO A 281 8.09 -12.83 24.13
N ASP A 282 7.71 -13.77 25.00
CA ASP A 282 8.00 -15.19 24.78
C ASP A 282 7.13 -15.68 23.60
N TRP A 283 7.74 -15.79 22.42
CA TRP A 283 7.08 -16.27 21.19
C TRP A 283 6.67 -17.74 21.25
N HIS A 284 7.07 -18.47 22.30
CA HIS A 284 6.55 -19.81 22.62
C HIS A 284 5.23 -19.74 23.41
N ASP A 285 4.86 -18.58 23.95
CA ASP A 285 3.55 -18.34 24.55
C ASP A 285 2.56 -17.79 23.54
N PRO A 286 1.57 -18.57 23.04
CA PRO A 286 0.60 -18.08 22.07
C PRO A 286 -0.22 -16.90 22.56
N ALA A 287 -0.49 -16.78 23.87
CA ALA A 287 -1.26 -15.66 24.39
C ALA A 287 -0.46 -14.35 24.34
N ALA A 288 0.84 -14.41 24.62
CA ALA A 288 1.73 -13.26 24.49
C ALA A 288 1.88 -12.83 23.01
N VAL A 289 1.96 -13.78 22.08
CA VAL A 289 2.00 -13.53 20.63
C VAL A 289 0.71 -12.85 20.16
N ASP A 290 -0.45 -13.37 20.56
CA ASP A 290 -1.75 -12.82 20.18
C ASP A 290 -1.93 -11.39 20.71
N ALA A 291 -1.54 -11.13 21.97
CA ALA A 291 -1.56 -9.80 22.58
C ALA A 291 -0.63 -8.81 21.83
N ALA A 292 0.59 -9.23 21.49
CA ALA A 292 1.55 -8.41 20.75
C ALA A 292 1.06 -8.11 19.32
N ALA A 293 0.46 -9.08 18.64
CA ALA A 293 -0.16 -8.89 17.33
C ALA A 293 -1.31 -7.88 17.37
N ALA A 294 -2.17 -7.97 18.41
CA ALA A 294 -3.25 -6.99 18.63
C ALA A 294 -2.68 -5.58 18.85
N ARG A 295 -1.65 -5.46 19.70
CA ARG A 295 -1.01 -4.17 19.98
C ARG A 295 -0.40 -3.56 18.74
N PHE A 296 0.26 -4.36 17.89
CA PHE A 296 0.80 -3.89 16.61
C PHE A 296 -0.28 -3.25 15.74
N HIS A 297 -1.40 -3.93 15.52
CA HIS A 297 -2.48 -3.41 14.67
C HIS A 297 -3.07 -2.10 15.19
N LEU A 298 -3.37 -2.06 16.49
CA LEU A 298 -4.00 -0.88 17.08
C LEU A 298 -3.04 0.31 17.13
N THR A 299 -1.77 0.08 17.46
CA THR A 299 -0.77 1.16 17.50
C THR A 299 -0.48 1.72 16.11
N LEU A 300 -0.34 0.85 15.10
CA LEU A 300 -0.14 1.30 13.72
C LEU A 300 -1.32 2.14 13.23
N ALA A 301 -2.55 1.70 13.52
CA ALA A 301 -3.77 2.42 13.18
C ALA A 301 -3.84 3.79 13.87
N ASP A 302 -3.54 3.84 15.17
CA ASP A 302 -3.58 5.08 15.96
C ASP A 302 -2.52 6.08 15.48
N ALA A 303 -1.30 5.62 15.20
CA ALA A 303 -0.21 6.45 14.68
C ALA A 303 -0.56 7.09 13.32
N LEU A 304 -1.08 6.28 12.39
CA LEU A 304 -1.50 6.75 11.07
C LEU A 304 -2.68 7.73 11.18
N SER A 305 -3.68 7.40 12.00
CA SER A 305 -4.86 8.24 12.20
C SER A 305 -4.52 9.57 12.85
N ALA A 306 -3.68 9.57 13.88
CA ALA A 306 -3.24 10.79 14.56
C ALA A 306 -2.51 11.74 13.61
N HIS A 307 -1.63 11.20 12.74
CA HIS A 307 -0.95 12.02 11.74
C HIS A 307 -1.93 12.54 10.67
N ALA A 308 -2.82 11.70 10.17
CA ALA A 308 -3.83 12.11 9.18
C ALA A 308 -4.77 13.20 9.74
N ILE A 309 -5.20 13.09 11.01
CA ILE A 309 -5.99 14.11 11.71
C ILE A 309 -5.22 15.43 11.79
N ALA A 310 -3.94 15.39 12.16
CA ALA A 310 -3.11 16.58 12.21
C ALA A 310 -2.98 17.26 10.85
N GLN A 311 -2.76 16.48 9.77
CA GLN A 311 -2.68 16.99 8.40
C GLN A 311 -4.03 17.55 7.92
N ALA A 312 -5.15 16.89 8.25
CA ALA A 312 -6.48 17.37 7.94
C ALA A 312 -6.74 18.76 8.57
N HIS A 313 -6.28 18.97 9.79
CA HIS A 313 -6.36 20.29 10.45
C HIS A 313 -5.45 21.34 9.78
N VAL A 314 -4.21 21.00 9.45
CA VAL A 314 -3.25 21.90 8.81
C VAL A 314 -3.78 22.38 7.45
N HIS A 315 -4.32 21.46 6.65
CA HIS A 315 -4.83 21.74 5.31
C HIS A 315 -6.32 22.11 5.25
N GLN A 316 -7.00 22.19 6.41
CA GLN A 316 -8.44 22.51 6.52
C GLN A 316 -9.32 21.56 5.71
N VAL A 317 -8.96 20.30 5.65
CA VAL A 317 -9.66 19.22 4.94
C VAL A 317 -10.53 18.44 5.93
N ARG A 318 -11.69 17.96 5.47
CA ARG A 318 -12.60 17.14 6.29
C ARG A 318 -12.73 15.70 5.82
N ASP A 319 -12.34 15.43 4.59
CA ASP A 319 -12.48 14.12 3.97
C ASP A 319 -11.15 13.38 4.02
N VAL A 320 -11.18 12.13 4.48
CA VAL A 320 -10.01 11.23 4.49
C VAL A 320 -10.34 10.00 3.67
N ALA A 321 -9.54 9.71 2.63
CA ALA A 321 -9.70 8.55 1.76
C ALA A 321 -8.72 7.44 2.16
N LEU A 322 -9.20 6.19 2.21
CA LEU A 322 -8.42 4.99 2.53
C LEU A 322 -8.27 4.13 1.29
N GLY A 323 -7.02 3.90 0.83
CA GLY A 323 -6.70 3.09 -0.35
C GLY A 323 -5.46 2.23 -0.17
N GLY A 324 -5.33 1.16 -0.96
CA GLY A 324 -4.23 0.21 -0.91
C GLY A 324 -4.59 -1.11 -0.23
N GLY A 325 -3.87 -2.18 -0.61
CA GLY A 325 -4.19 -3.56 -0.24
C GLY A 325 -4.15 -3.85 1.27
N CYS A 326 -3.43 -3.06 2.07
CA CYS A 326 -3.40 -3.28 3.52
C CYS A 326 -4.75 -3.00 4.20
N PHE A 327 -5.66 -2.26 3.57
CA PHE A 327 -7.01 -2.02 4.09
C PHE A 327 -7.97 -3.22 3.95
N PHE A 328 -7.55 -4.34 3.37
CA PHE A 328 -8.25 -5.61 3.55
C PHE A 328 -8.16 -6.11 4.99
N ASN A 329 -7.17 -5.67 5.77
CA ASN A 329 -7.05 -5.98 7.19
C ASN A 329 -8.16 -5.28 7.98
N ARG A 330 -9.09 -6.06 8.53
CA ARG A 330 -10.29 -5.55 9.20
C ARG A 330 -9.97 -4.81 10.50
N ILE A 331 -9.01 -5.31 11.28
CA ILE A 331 -8.64 -4.72 12.57
C ILE A 331 -8.04 -3.33 12.34
N LEU A 332 -7.10 -3.22 11.39
CA LEU A 332 -6.50 -1.96 10.99
C LEU A 332 -7.56 -0.99 10.49
N THR A 333 -8.38 -1.41 9.53
CA THR A 333 -9.39 -0.57 8.88
C THR A 333 -10.42 -0.06 9.87
N GLN A 334 -11.00 -0.94 10.69
CA GLN A 334 -12.00 -0.55 11.68
C GLN A 334 -11.44 0.44 12.71
N ARG A 335 -10.18 0.25 13.14
CA ARG A 335 -9.55 1.16 14.10
C ARG A 335 -9.27 2.52 13.47
N VAL A 336 -8.72 2.58 12.25
CA VAL A 336 -8.48 3.84 11.52
C VAL A 336 -9.79 4.59 11.32
N VAL A 337 -10.83 3.93 10.81
CA VAL A 337 -12.15 4.56 10.61
C VAL A 337 -12.69 5.13 11.90
N SER A 338 -12.69 4.34 12.98
CA SER A 338 -13.20 4.78 14.29
C SER A 338 -12.46 6.00 14.82
N GLN A 339 -11.14 6.08 14.68
CA GLN A 339 -10.33 7.21 15.14
C GLN A 339 -10.61 8.48 14.34
N LEU A 340 -10.70 8.35 13.02
CA LEU A 340 -10.96 9.48 12.12
C LEU A 340 -12.37 10.05 12.31
N GLU A 341 -13.39 9.18 12.41
CA GLU A 341 -14.78 9.57 12.67
C GLU A 341 -14.94 10.21 14.06
N ALA A 342 -14.26 9.68 15.09
CA ALA A 342 -14.25 10.28 16.43
C ALA A 342 -13.63 11.69 16.44
N ALA A 343 -12.71 11.98 15.52
CA ALA A 343 -12.16 13.32 15.30
C ALA A 343 -13.05 14.23 14.44
N GLY A 344 -14.23 13.77 14.00
CA GLY A 344 -15.19 14.52 13.20
C GLY A 344 -14.84 14.62 11.73
N LEU A 345 -14.00 13.70 11.22
CA LEU A 345 -13.65 13.60 9.79
C LEU A 345 -14.58 12.62 9.07
N ASN A 346 -14.80 12.86 7.77
CA ASN A 346 -15.52 11.94 6.91
C ASN A 346 -14.56 10.93 6.33
N VAL A 347 -14.84 9.64 6.47
CA VAL A 347 -13.99 8.58 5.92
C VAL A 347 -14.56 8.06 4.62
N LEU A 348 -13.75 8.13 3.55
CA LEU A 348 -14.08 7.63 2.23
C LEU A 348 -13.35 6.29 2.01
N GLN A 349 -14.11 5.26 1.66
CA GLN A 349 -13.61 3.94 1.30
C GLN A 349 -14.22 3.51 -0.03
N THR A 350 -13.58 2.59 -0.75
CA THR A 350 -14.20 1.97 -1.92
C THR A 350 -15.50 1.25 -1.52
N LYS A 351 -16.50 1.31 -2.38
CA LYS A 351 -17.82 0.70 -2.17
C LYS A 351 -17.98 -0.59 -2.98
N ASN A 352 -17.72 -0.50 -4.26
CA ASN A 352 -17.87 -1.58 -5.22
C ASN A 352 -16.54 -2.06 -5.76
N LEU A 353 -15.53 -1.20 -5.72
CA LEU A 353 -14.18 -1.52 -6.17
C LEU A 353 -13.37 -2.20 -5.06
N SER A 354 -12.35 -2.93 -5.49
CA SER A 354 -11.29 -3.38 -4.60
C SER A 354 -10.51 -2.16 -4.08
N CYS A 355 -10.17 -2.14 -2.79
CA CYS A 355 -9.26 -1.13 -2.23
C CYS A 355 -7.80 -1.34 -2.66
N GLY A 356 -7.44 -2.55 -3.15
CA GLY A 356 -6.12 -2.89 -3.69
C GLY A 356 -6.04 -2.77 -5.22
N ASP A 357 -5.00 -3.35 -5.80
CA ASP A 357 -4.58 -3.18 -7.20
C ASP A 357 -5.65 -3.45 -8.26
N ALA A 358 -6.58 -4.36 -7.99
CA ALA A 358 -7.67 -4.65 -8.93
C ALA A 358 -8.60 -3.43 -9.20
N GLY A 359 -8.61 -2.43 -8.32
CA GLY A 359 -9.35 -1.17 -8.49
C GLY A 359 -8.50 -0.03 -9.06
N LEU A 360 -7.19 -0.20 -9.15
CA LEU A 360 -6.22 0.88 -9.41
C LEU A 360 -6.45 1.59 -10.76
N ALA A 361 -6.84 0.85 -11.80
CA ALA A 361 -7.01 1.40 -13.15
C ALA A 361 -7.99 2.58 -13.18
N LEU A 362 -9.07 2.55 -12.39
CA LEU A 362 -9.99 3.69 -12.31
C LEU A 362 -9.32 4.93 -11.73
N GLY A 363 -8.49 4.77 -10.70
CA GLY A 363 -7.71 5.87 -10.15
C GLY A 363 -6.72 6.46 -11.16
N GLN A 364 -6.05 5.61 -11.93
CA GLN A 364 -5.18 6.05 -13.02
C GLN A 364 -5.96 6.88 -14.06
N ALA A 365 -7.11 6.38 -14.50
CA ALA A 365 -7.95 7.09 -15.46
C ALA A 365 -8.47 8.43 -14.90
N TRP A 366 -8.85 8.45 -13.62
CA TRP A 366 -9.32 9.64 -12.93
C TRP A 366 -8.26 10.74 -12.83
N VAL A 367 -7.03 10.39 -12.45
CA VAL A 367 -5.91 11.32 -12.41
C VAL A 367 -5.61 11.87 -13.81
N ALA A 368 -5.56 10.99 -14.82
CA ALA A 368 -5.27 11.38 -16.20
C ALA A 368 -6.35 12.35 -16.74
N LEU A 369 -7.63 12.14 -16.41
CA LEU A 369 -8.71 13.03 -16.75
C LEU A 369 -8.51 14.45 -16.18
N GLY A 370 -7.99 14.55 -14.95
CA GLY A 370 -7.69 15.82 -14.31
C GLY A 370 -6.54 16.58 -14.98
N ILE A 371 -5.53 15.87 -15.49
CA ILE A 371 -4.38 16.46 -16.20
C ILE A 371 -4.83 17.03 -17.58
N ASP A 372 -5.67 16.29 -18.30
CA ASP A 372 -6.13 16.69 -19.64
C ASP A 372 -7.11 17.87 -19.60
N SER A 373 -7.68 18.16 -18.44
CA SER A 373 -8.67 19.24 -18.23
C SER A 373 -8.03 20.59 -17.89
N MET A 374 -6.70 20.64 -17.68
CA MET A 374 -5.93 21.86 -17.37
C MET A 374 -5.22 22.42 -18.59
#